data_8583438e9d95de469802a8a196b49998
#
_entry.id   8583438e9d95de469802a8a196b49998
#
_cell.length_a   1.000
_cell.length_b   1.000
_cell.length_c   1.000
_cell.angle_alpha   90.00
_cell.angle_beta   90.00
_cell.angle_gamma   90.00
#
_symmetry.space_group_name_H-M   'P 1'
#
loop_
_entity.id
_entity.type
_entity.pdbx_description
1 polymer ?
#
loop_
_entity_poly.entity_id
_entity_poly.type
_entity_poly.pdbx_seq_one_letter_code
_entity_poly.pdbx_strand_id
1 'polypeptide(L)'
;APTVFNAAFHTKQFWDGRAANLQEQAGGPPLNPVEMGYEHPDDWNKIAAKLNADTAFAAEFKKVYPQGFTGETITNAIAEYEKTLITPNSPFDRYLKGDENAISENAKKGYRLFLKLGCQTCHTGPAMGGQSFEYADLKGDFFGGRAKTNDDNGLMNFTKKETDKHRFRVPTLRNVELTWPYMHDASAQTLEEAITKMYHYQLGYDKLDKTEVRLLVAFLKTLTGEYQGKPVRGEVCPAP
;
A
#
# COMPACT_ATOMS: atom_id res chain seq x y z
N ALA A 1 -5.43 -3.24 5.65
CA ALA A 1 -4.25 -2.37 5.91
C ALA A 1 -3.37 -2.32 4.67
N PRO A 2 -2.68 -1.19 4.38
CA PRO A 2 -1.68 -1.13 3.32
C PRO A 2 -0.52 -2.10 3.58
N THR A 3 0.07 -2.64 2.49
CA THR A 3 1.27 -3.48 2.61
C THR A 3 2.48 -2.67 3.06
N VAL A 4 3.40 -3.30 3.82
CA VAL A 4 4.71 -2.72 4.19
C VAL A 4 5.72 -2.85 3.05
N PHE A 5 5.52 -3.81 2.12
CA PHE A 5 6.40 -3.92 0.96
C PHE A 5 6.35 -2.66 0.10
N ASN A 6 7.52 -2.16 -0.24
CA ASN A 6 7.72 -0.94 -1.03
C ASN A 6 7.20 0.35 -0.37
N ALA A 7 6.78 0.32 0.90
CA ALA A 7 6.28 1.50 1.61
C ALA A 7 7.35 2.61 1.76
N ALA A 8 8.63 2.26 1.68
CA ALA A 8 9.74 3.22 1.67
C ALA A 8 9.69 4.22 0.49
N PHE A 9 8.99 3.89 -0.59
CA PHE A 9 8.82 4.78 -1.74
C PHE A 9 7.61 5.72 -1.63
N HIS A 10 6.81 5.61 -0.58
CA HIS A 10 5.64 6.46 -0.41
C HIS A 10 6.01 7.80 0.19
N THR A 11 5.36 8.87 -0.28
CA THR A 11 5.57 10.23 0.25
C THR A 11 4.98 10.42 1.64
N LYS A 12 3.95 9.65 1.99
CA LYS A 12 3.30 9.58 3.30
C LYS A 12 2.76 8.18 3.55
N GLN A 13 2.50 7.84 4.81
CA GLN A 13 1.99 6.54 5.21
C GLN A 13 0.51 6.61 5.60
N PHE A 14 -0.14 5.44 5.70
CA PHE A 14 -1.58 5.24 5.82
C PHE A 14 -2.38 5.68 4.59
N TRP A 15 -3.67 5.36 4.57
CA TRP A 15 -4.58 5.77 3.50
C TRP A 15 -4.83 7.28 3.48
N ASP A 16 -4.90 7.89 4.66
CA ASP A 16 -5.18 9.31 4.89
C ASP A 16 -3.92 10.19 4.99
N GLY A 17 -2.72 9.59 4.88
CA GLY A 17 -1.45 10.31 4.89
C GLY A 17 -1.06 10.91 6.25
N ARG A 18 -1.66 10.45 7.35
CA ARG A 18 -1.45 11.02 8.68
C ARG A 18 -0.04 10.85 9.23
N ALA A 19 0.75 9.90 8.73
CA ALA A 19 2.15 9.75 9.09
C ALA A 19 3.08 10.22 7.96
N ALA A 20 4.05 11.06 8.29
CA ALA A 20 4.96 11.68 7.33
C ALA A 20 5.99 10.70 6.77
N ASN A 21 6.32 9.64 7.50
CA ASN A 21 7.36 8.68 7.14
C ASN A 21 7.10 7.32 7.84
N LEU A 22 7.96 6.33 7.57
CA LEU A 22 7.85 4.99 8.15
C LEU A 22 8.00 4.99 9.67
N GLN A 23 8.91 5.81 10.23
CA GLN A 23 9.14 5.86 11.67
C GLN A 23 7.90 6.40 12.42
N GLU A 24 7.28 7.43 11.89
CA GLU A 24 6.03 7.95 12.46
C GLU A 24 4.89 6.93 12.31
N GLN A 25 4.81 6.25 11.17
CA GLN A 25 3.84 5.18 10.97
C GLN A 25 4.02 4.04 11.97
N ALA A 26 5.27 3.59 12.21
CA ALA A 26 5.58 2.52 13.14
C ALA A 26 5.16 2.82 14.59
N GLY A 27 4.98 4.08 14.93
CA GLY A 27 4.48 4.51 16.23
C GLY A 27 2.97 4.34 16.41
N GLY A 28 2.20 4.26 15.32
CA GLY A 28 0.74 4.19 15.35
C GLY A 28 0.20 2.88 15.91
N PRO A 29 0.46 1.72 15.29
CA PRO A 29 -0.12 0.45 15.70
C PRO A 29 0.12 0.04 17.16
N PRO A 30 1.33 0.22 17.73
CA PRO A 30 1.57 -0.11 19.12
C PRO A 30 0.70 0.67 20.11
N LEU A 31 0.44 1.95 19.83
CA LEU A 31 -0.35 2.83 20.67
C LEU A 31 -1.82 2.92 20.24
N ASN A 32 -2.29 1.99 19.42
CA ASN A 32 -3.69 1.92 19.03
C ASN A 32 -4.39 0.79 19.80
N PRO A 33 -5.42 1.11 20.63
CA PRO A 33 -6.09 0.12 21.47
C PRO A 33 -6.80 -0.98 20.69
N VAL A 34 -7.21 -0.71 19.44
CA VAL A 34 -7.84 -1.71 18.56
C VAL A 34 -6.84 -2.53 17.74
N GLU A 35 -5.54 -2.19 17.78
CA GLU A 35 -4.47 -2.93 17.09
C GLU A 35 -3.60 -3.70 18.09
N MET A 36 -2.71 -3.02 18.85
CA MET A 36 -1.78 -3.66 19.79
C MET A 36 -2.10 -3.39 21.26
N GLY A 37 -3.11 -2.61 21.56
CA GLY A 37 -3.73 -2.51 22.87
C GLY A 37 -3.08 -1.55 23.86
N TYR A 38 -2.15 -0.70 23.43
CA TYR A 38 -1.65 0.41 24.23
C TYR A 38 -2.34 1.71 23.79
N GLU A 39 -2.48 2.69 24.72
CA GLU A 39 -3.27 3.89 24.47
C GLU A 39 -2.52 5.18 24.73
N HIS A 40 -1.49 5.14 25.60
CA HIS A 40 -0.81 6.33 26.07
C HIS A 40 0.64 6.40 25.60
N PRO A 41 1.19 7.60 25.36
CA PRO A 41 2.61 7.76 25.03
C PRO A 41 3.55 7.13 26.06
N ASP A 42 3.18 7.11 27.35
CA ASP A 42 3.96 6.48 28.40
C ASP A 42 3.99 4.94 28.31
N ASP A 43 3.13 4.34 27.53
CA ASP A 43 3.12 2.89 27.30
C ASP A 43 4.35 2.39 26.56
N TRP A 44 5.11 3.27 25.91
CA TRP A 44 6.43 2.93 25.39
C TRP A 44 7.37 2.38 26.47
N ASN A 45 7.24 2.83 27.73
CA ASN A 45 8.00 2.29 28.84
C ASN A 45 7.62 0.83 29.14
N LYS A 46 6.34 0.48 29.02
CA LYS A 46 5.88 -0.91 29.18
C LYS A 46 6.37 -1.81 28.05
N ILE A 47 6.36 -1.30 26.82
CA ILE A 47 6.90 -2.01 25.63
C ILE A 47 8.41 -2.23 25.82
N ALA A 48 9.15 -1.18 26.18
CA ALA A 48 10.58 -1.25 26.44
C ALA A 48 10.92 -2.25 27.57
N ALA A 49 10.12 -2.29 28.63
CA ALA A 49 10.31 -3.25 29.72
C ALA A 49 10.14 -4.69 29.24
N LYS A 50 9.14 -4.97 28.39
CA LYS A 50 8.96 -6.30 27.77
C LYS A 50 10.15 -6.69 26.91
N LEU A 51 10.66 -5.79 26.09
CA LEU A 51 11.81 -6.05 25.20
C LEU A 51 13.09 -6.24 26.00
N ASN A 52 13.29 -5.50 27.11
CA ASN A 52 14.43 -5.65 28.02
C ASN A 52 14.42 -6.97 28.80
N ALA A 53 13.28 -7.65 28.91
CA ALA A 53 13.21 -8.96 29.56
C ALA A 53 13.99 -10.04 28.77
N ASP A 54 14.13 -9.89 27.46
CA ASP A 54 15.08 -10.66 26.67
C ASP A 54 16.45 -9.95 26.70
N THR A 55 17.30 -10.39 27.62
CA THR A 55 18.61 -9.78 27.87
C THR A 55 19.56 -9.92 26.67
N ALA A 56 19.45 -11.00 25.90
CA ALA A 56 20.30 -11.23 24.73
C ALA A 56 19.89 -10.24 23.61
N PHE A 57 18.59 -10.10 23.35
CA PHE A 57 18.07 -9.13 22.38
C PHE A 57 18.40 -7.70 22.81
N ALA A 58 18.24 -7.37 24.10
CA ALA A 58 18.57 -6.05 24.61
C ALA A 58 20.07 -5.71 24.44
N ALA A 59 20.94 -6.68 24.62
CA ALA A 59 22.37 -6.49 24.41
C ALA A 59 22.73 -6.25 22.92
N GLU A 60 22.11 -7.00 22.00
CA GLU A 60 22.28 -6.77 20.56
C GLU A 60 21.71 -5.41 20.13
N PHE A 61 20.53 -5.06 20.62
CA PHE A 61 19.90 -3.78 20.32
C PHE A 61 20.76 -2.59 20.74
N LYS A 62 21.38 -2.67 21.93
CA LYS A 62 22.27 -1.62 22.46
C LYS A 62 23.55 -1.41 21.65
N LYS A 63 23.97 -2.37 20.83
CA LYS A 63 25.12 -2.18 19.93
C LYS A 63 24.81 -1.16 18.84
N VAL A 64 23.54 -1.06 18.44
CA VAL A 64 23.05 -0.13 17.42
C VAL A 64 22.48 1.15 18.06
N TYR A 65 21.74 0.99 19.15
CA TYR A 65 21.10 2.06 19.90
C TYR A 65 21.62 2.08 21.35
N PRO A 66 22.72 2.80 21.65
CA PRO A 66 23.35 2.79 23.00
C PRO A 66 22.39 3.17 24.13
N GLN A 67 21.38 4.02 23.85
CA GLN A 67 20.34 4.41 24.82
C GLN A 67 19.32 3.29 25.12
N GLY A 68 19.37 2.16 24.39
CA GLY A 68 18.44 1.05 24.55
C GLY A 68 17.06 1.30 23.96
N PHE A 69 16.06 0.57 24.45
CA PHE A 69 14.69 0.65 23.97
C PHE A 69 13.98 1.91 24.47
N THR A 70 13.57 2.76 23.55
CA THR A 70 12.64 3.89 23.72
C THR A 70 11.63 3.86 22.58
N GLY A 71 10.55 4.62 22.67
CA GLY A 71 9.60 4.75 21.54
C GLY A 71 10.31 5.18 20.26
N GLU A 72 11.24 6.12 20.36
CA GLU A 72 12.01 6.62 19.22
C GLU A 72 12.92 5.54 18.61
N THR A 73 13.69 4.82 19.43
CA THR A 73 14.62 3.81 18.92
C THR A 73 13.91 2.58 18.36
N ILE A 74 12.79 2.19 18.99
CA ILE A 74 11.96 1.08 18.51
C ILE A 74 11.35 1.41 17.14
N THR A 75 10.71 2.57 17.02
CA THR A 75 10.09 3.00 15.77
C THR A 75 11.11 3.25 14.67
N ASN A 76 12.29 3.77 15.02
CA ASN A 76 13.39 3.92 14.07
C ASN A 76 13.88 2.56 13.57
N ALA A 77 14.11 1.59 14.47
CA ALA A 77 14.55 0.25 14.09
C ALA A 77 13.54 -0.44 13.15
N ILE A 78 12.24 -0.30 13.43
CA ILE A 78 11.18 -0.80 12.55
C ILE A 78 11.26 -0.13 11.18
N ALA A 79 11.35 1.19 11.14
CA ALA A 79 11.41 1.95 9.88
C ALA A 79 12.65 1.60 9.05
N GLU A 80 13.82 1.42 9.68
CA GLU A 80 15.03 1.01 8.95
C GLU A 80 14.89 -0.42 8.38
N TYR A 81 14.25 -1.32 9.12
CA TYR A 81 13.92 -2.64 8.59
C TYR A 81 12.93 -2.56 7.41
N GLU A 82 11.86 -1.77 7.53
CA GLU A 82 10.87 -1.60 6.47
C GLU A 82 11.47 -1.03 5.18
N LYS A 83 12.50 -0.19 5.26
CA LYS A 83 13.24 0.29 4.08
C LYS A 83 13.90 -0.83 3.28
N THR A 84 14.18 -1.97 3.91
CA THR A 84 14.73 -3.15 3.22
C THR A 84 13.67 -4.00 2.55
N LEU A 85 12.38 -3.78 2.87
CA LEU A 85 11.25 -4.54 2.33
C LEU A 85 10.85 -4.03 0.93
N ILE A 86 11.78 -4.08 0.00
CA ILE A 86 11.56 -3.74 -1.41
C ILE A 86 11.49 -5.01 -2.25
N THR A 87 10.63 -4.97 -3.27
CA THR A 87 10.37 -6.14 -4.13
C THR A 87 10.66 -5.83 -5.61
N PRO A 88 11.95 -5.75 -5.98
CA PRO A 88 12.36 -5.57 -7.38
C PRO A 88 12.17 -6.86 -8.18
N ASN A 89 12.61 -6.80 -9.44
CA ASN A 89 12.76 -7.96 -10.33
C ASN A 89 11.46 -8.70 -10.64
N SER A 90 10.32 -7.96 -10.63
CA SER A 90 9.07 -8.51 -11.14
C SER A 90 9.20 -8.91 -12.62
N PRO A 91 8.34 -9.78 -13.16
CA PRO A 91 8.29 -10.03 -14.60
C PRO A 91 8.23 -8.74 -15.43
N PHE A 92 7.46 -7.74 -14.97
CA PHE A 92 7.39 -6.45 -15.64
C PHE A 92 8.69 -5.65 -15.56
N ASP A 93 9.43 -5.70 -14.44
CA ASP A 93 10.75 -5.06 -14.34
C ASP A 93 11.74 -5.68 -15.33
N ARG A 94 11.72 -7.00 -15.51
CA ARG A 94 12.56 -7.68 -16.52
C ARG A 94 12.19 -7.28 -17.94
N TYR A 95 10.89 -7.19 -18.21
CA TYR A 95 10.40 -6.70 -19.51
C TYR A 95 10.90 -5.29 -19.81
N LEU A 96 10.83 -4.37 -18.84
CA LEU A 96 11.35 -3.02 -19.01
C LEU A 96 12.88 -2.97 -19.20
N LYS A 97 13.59 -3.99 -18.73
CA LYS A 97 15.05 -4.15 -18.92
C LYS A 97 15.42 -4.81 -20.24
N GLY A 98 14.43 -5.14 -21.09
CA GLY A 98 14.64 -5.69 -22.43
C GLY A 98 14.38 -7.21 -22.57
N ASP A 99 13.93 -7.90 -21.52
CA ASP A 99 13.48 -9.29 -21.65
C ASP A 99 12.05 -9.33 -22.19
N GLU A 100 11.93 -9.33 -23.51
CA GLU A 100 10.65 -9.36 -24.22
C GLU A 100 9.77 -10.58 -23.88
N ASN A 101 10.36 -11.65 -23.35
CA ASN A 101 9.66 -12.88 -22.99
C ASN A 101 9.26 -12.94 -21.51
N ALA A 102 9.63 -11.95 -20.70
CA ALA A 102 9.35 -11.93 -19.27
C ALA A 102 7.85 -11.87 -18.96
N ILE A 103 7.04 -11.32 -19.87
CA ILE A 103 5.59 -11.21 -19.72
C ILE A 103 4.86 -11.69 -20.97
N SER A 104 3.64 -12.20 -20.79
CA SER A 104 2.82 -12.71 -21.89
C SER A 104 2.32 -11.60 -22.83
N GLU A 105 1.92 -11.97 -24.04
CA GLU A 105 1.31 -11.03 -24.99
C GLU A 105 0.04 -10.36 -24.43
N ASN A 106 -0.76 -11.07 -23.62
CA ASN A 106 -1.90 -10.48 -22.96
C ASN A 106 -1.47 -9.43 -21.92
N ALA A 107 -0.40 -9.68 -21.17
CA ALA A 107 0.14 -8.68 -20.22
C ALA A 107 0.71 -7.46 -20.96
N LYS A 108 1.38 -7.64 -22.10
CA LYS A 108 1.84 -6.52 -22.94
C LYS A 108 0.66 -5.69 -23.47
N LYS A 109 -0.42 -6.35 -23.91
CA LYS A 109 -1.66 -5.66 -24.32
C LYS A 109 -2.27 -4.91 -23.14
N GLY A 110 -2.31 -5.53 -21.95
CA GLY A 110 -2.78 -4.92 -20.71
C GLY A 110 -1.97 -3.70 -20.33
N TYR A 111 -0.64 -3.76 -20.43
CA TYR A 111 0.24 -2.61 -20.20
C TYR A 111 -0.06 -1.45 -21.16
N ARG A 112 -0.17 -1.73 -22.46
CA ARG A 112 -0.56 -0.69 -23.44
C ARG A 112 -1.93 -0.09 -23.12
N LEU A 113 -2.88 -0.90 -22.67
CA LEU A 113 -4.21 -0.43 -22.26
C LEU A 113 -4.12 0.44 -21.00
N PHE A 114 -3.33 0.04 -20.00
CA PHE A 114 -3.05 0.81 -18.78
C PHE A 114 -2.52 2.22 -19.11
N LEU A 115 -1.59 2.31 -20.08
CA LEU A 115 -1.10 3.60 -20.57
C LEU A 115 -2.18 4.38 -21.34
N LYS A 116 -2.91 3.73 -22.25
CA LYS A 116 -3.97 4.36 -23.04
C LYS A 116 -5.08 4.96 -22.18
N LEU A 117 -5.44 4.28 -21.10
CA LEU A 117 -6.46 4.73 -20.14
C LEU A 117 -5.94 5.81 -19.18
N GLY A 118 -4.66 6.11 -19.17
CA GLY A 118 -4.07 7.12 -18.29
C GLY A 118 -3.86 6.67 -16.84
N CYS A 119 -3.93 5.38 -16.53
CA CYS A 119 -3.78 4.87 -15.16
C CYS A 119 -2.41 5.27 -14.55
N GLN A 120 -1.37 5.38 -15.38
CA GLN A 120 -0.02 5.77 -14.96
C GLN A 120 0.08 7.22 -14.47
N THR A 121 -0.93 8.08 -14.68
CA THR A 121 -0.89 9.46 -14.17
C THR A 121 -0.93 9.53 -12.65
N CYS A 122 -1.63 8.58 -12.02
CA CYS A 122 -1.70 8.43 -10.56
C CYS A 122 -0.80 7.28 -10.06
N HIS A 123 -0.81 6.14 -10.78
CA HIS A 123 0.02 4.97 -10.45
C HIS A 123 1.42 5.09 -11.05
N THR A 124 2.23 5.99 -10.51
CA THR A 124 3.57 6.36 -10.98
C THR A 124 4.67 6.03 -9.96
N GLY A 125 5.93 6.20 -10.36
CA GLY A 125 7.10 5.99 -9.52
C GLY A 125 7.46 4.52 -9.30
N PRO A 126 8.51 4.25 -8.49
CA PRO A 126 9.05 2.90 -8.30
C PRO A 126 8.05 1.89 -7.74
N ALA A 127 7.12 2.35 -6.91
CA ALA A 127 6.07 1.53 -6.33
C ALA A 127 4.80 1.47 -7.20
N MET A 128 4.75 2.20 -8.33
CA MET A 128 3.53 2.40 -9.13
C MET A 128 2.36 2.87 -8.25
N GLY A 129 2.59 3.93 -7.49
CA GLY A 129 1.68 4.52 -6.51
C GLY A 129 2.45 5.10 -5.34
N GLY A 130 1.74 5.65 -4.35
CA GLY A 130 2.32 6.22 -3.14
C GLY A 130 2.83 7.66 -3.27
N GLN A 131 2.72 8.29 -4.45
CA GLN A 131 3.29 9.59 -4.74
C GLN A 131 2.29 10.75 -4.61
N SER A 132 1.01 10.47 -4.73
CA SER A 132 -0.06 11.49 -4.70
C SER A 132 -1.26 11.04 -3.88
N PHE A 133 -2.18 11.98 -3.68
CA PHE A 133 -3.49 11.76 -3.07
C PHE A 133 -4.56 12.14 -4.10
N GLU A 134 -5.47 11.20 -4.37
CA GLU A 134 -6.50 11.39 -5.37
C GLU A 134 -7.89 11.16 -4.77
N TYR A 135 -8.91 11.81 -5.34
CA TYR A 135 -10.30 11.64 -4.94
C TYR A 135 -10.78 10.24 -5.31
N ALA A 136 -11.40 9.53 -4.38
CA ALA A 136 -12.04 8.24 -4.69
C ALA A 136 -13.25 8.39 -5.60
N ASP A 137 -13.91 9.55 -5.54
CA ASP A 137 -15.15 9.92 -6.22
C ASP A 137 -14.94 10.96 -7.33
N LEU A 138 -13.81 10.93 -8.03
CA LEU A 138 -13.45 11.95 -9.04
C LEU A 138 -14.49 12.11 -10.15
N LYS A 139 -15.10 11.01 -10.60
CA LYS A 139 -16.06 10.98 -11.73
C LYS A 139 -17.42 10.39 -11.38
N GLY A 140 -17.65 9.97 -10.15
CA GLY A 140 -18.91 9.37 -9.73
C GLY A 140 -19.00 9.20 -8.23
N ASP A 141 -20.18 8.92 -7.70
CA ASP A 141 -20.40 8.76 -6.26
C ASP A 141 -19.91 7.39 -5.78
N PHE A 142 -18.60 7.30 -5.47
CA PHE A 142 -17.98 6.08 -4.91
C PHE A 142 -18.64 5.64 -3.60
N PHE A 143 -19.16 6.58 -2.83
CA PHE A 143 -19.74 6.35 -1.51
C PHE A 143 -21.26 6.17 -1.54
N GLY A 144 -21.87 6.25 -2.72
CA GLY A 144 -23.31 6.11 -2.90
C GLY A 144 -23.83 4.76 -2.43
N GLY A 145 -25.03 4.76 -1.84
CA GLY A 145 -25.73 3.54 -1.44
C GLY A 145 -25.28 2.91 -0.14
N ARG A 146 -24.31 3.48 0.60
CA ARG A 146 -23.90 3.02 1.93
C ARG A 146 -23.75 4.16 2.94
N ALA A 147 -23.83 3.80 4.23
CA ALA A 147 -23.49 4.75 5.29
C ALA A 147 -22.01 5.11 5.21
N LYS A 148 -21.70 6.42 5.23
CA LYS A 148 -20.33 6.92 5.28
C LYS A 148 -19.78 6.80 6.71
N THR A 149 -18.50 6.45 6.80
CA THR A 149 -17.75 6.41 8.04
C THR A 149 -16.78 7.57 8.12
N ASN A 150 -16.15 7.79 9.28
CA ASN A 150 -15.11 8.79 9.41
C ASN A 150 -13.89 8.48 8.51
N ASP A 151 -13.61 7.22 8.23
CA ASP A 151 -12.50 6.80 7.37
C ASP A 151 -12.69 7.23 5.91
N ASP A 152 -13.94 7.42 5.47
CA ASP A 152 -14.26 7.90 4.12
C ASP A 152 -13.82 9.34 3.86
N ASN A 153 -13.57 10.12 4.91
CA ASN A 153 -13.05 11.48 4.76
C ASN A 153 -11.60 11.50 4.22
N GLY A 154 -10.86 10.38 4.34
CA GLY A 154 -9.50 10.27 3.83
C GLY A 154 -8.56 11.34 4.38
N LEU A 155 -7.81 12.00 3.49
CA LEU A 155 -6.82 13.02 3.85
C LEU A 155 -7.38 14.17 4.70
N MET A 156 -8.67 14.51 4.57
CA MET A 156 -9.32 15.52 5.39
C MET A 156 -9.26 15.20 6.89
N ASN A 157 -9.23 13.94 7.28
CA ASN A 157 -9.08 13.54 8.67
C ASN A 157 -7.81 14.09 9.31
N PHE A 158 -6.75 14.24 8.51
CA PHE A 158 -5.45 14.78 8.93
C PHE A 158 -5.35 16.29 8.69
N THR A 159 -5.64 16.75 7.47
CA THR A 159 -5.44 18.17 7.09
C THR A 159 -6.50 19.12 7.61
N LYS A 160 -7.68 18.61 7.96
CA LYS A 160 -8.88 19.37 8.36
C LYS A 160 -9.40 20.32 7.26
N LYS A 161 -8.96 20.13 6.00
CA LYS A 161 -9.41 20.92 4.85
C LYS A 161 -10.50 20.20 4.09
N GLU A 162 -11.64 20.85 3.86
CA GLU A 162 -12.76 20.27 3.10
C GLU A 162 -12.35 19.88 1.65
N THR A 163 -11.40 20.60 1.06
CA THR A 163 -10.82 20.28 -0.25
C THR A 163 -10.06 18.96 -0.29
N ASP A 164 -9.73 18.37 0.86
CA ASP A 164 -9.02 17.10 0.94
C ASP A 164 -9.94 15.92 1.29
N LYS A 165 -11.26 16.19 1.41
CA LYS A 165 -12.27 15.16 1.66
C LYS A 165 -12.31 14.15 0.52
N HIS A 166 -12.43 12.86 0.89
CA HIS A 166 -12.44 11.74 -0.05
C HIS A 166 -11.14 11.55 -0.84
N ARG A 167 -10.06 12.24 -0.46
CA ARG A 167 -8.73 12.00 -1.06
C ARG A 167 -7.98 10.94 -0.26
N PHE A 168 -7.43 9.98 -0.98
CA PHE A 168 -6.62 8.90 -0.41
C PHE A 168 -5.27 8.83 -1.09
N ARG A 169 -4.26 8.40 -0.36
CA ARG A 169 -2.98 8.09 -0.97
C ARG A 169 -3.18 7.01 -2.03
N VAL A 170 -2.70 7.28 -3.25
CA VAL A 170 -2.75 6.30 -4.34
C VAL A 170 -1.99 5.06 -3.90
N PRO A 171 -2.63 3.87 -3.84
CA PRO A 171 -1.96 2.66 -3.38
C PRO A 171 -0.92 2.17 -4.38
N THR A 172 0.09 1.46 -3.88
CA THR A 172 1.05 0.76 -4.73
C THR A 172 0.36 -0.33 -5.56
N LEU A 173 0.80 -0.50 -6.80
CA LEU A 173 0.40 -1.64 -7.63
C LEU A 173 1.43 -2.79 -7.59
N ARG A 174 2.64 -2.57 -7.01
CA ARG A 174 3.54 -3.69 -6.81
C ARG A 174 2.93 -4.71 -5.87
N ASN A 175 3.02 -5.99 -6.25
CA ASN A 175 2.44 -7.13 -5.52
C ASN A 175 0.91 -7.08 -5.37
N VAL A 176 0.21 -6.27 -6.18
CA VAL A 176 -1.22 -6.00 -6.00
C VAL A 176 -2.08 -7.26 -6.04
N GLU A 177 -1.70 -8.31 -6.78
CA GLU A 177 -2.44 -9.57 -6.80
C GLU A 177 -2.48 -10.30 -5.44
N LEU A 178 -1.56 -9.95 -4.53
CA LEU A 178 -1.40 -10.59 -3.21
C LEU A 178 -1.96 -9.73 -2.06
N THR A 179 -2.56 -8.57 -2.35
CA THR A 179 -2.95 -7.59 -1.33
C THR A 179 -4.45 -7.31 -1.29
N TRP A 180 -5.25 -8.30 -1.66
CA TRP A 180 -6.71 -8.24 -1.49
C TRP A 180 -7.11 -8.25 0.01
N PRO A 181 -8.27 -7.71 0.39
CA PRO A 181 -9.22 -6.94 -0.43
C PRO A 181 -8.73 -5.54 -0.74
N TYR A 182 -9.30 -4.95 -1.80
CA TYR A 182 -8.89 -3.66 -2.35
C TYR A 182 -9.79 -2.52 -1.88
N MET A 183 -9.35 -1.28 -2.14
CA MET A 183 -9.89 0.00 -1.66
C MET A 183 -9.64 0.20 -0.17
N HIS A 184 -9.85 1.44 0.30
CA HIS A 184 -9.68 1.78 1.72
C HIS A 184 -10.70 1.09 2.63
N ASP A 185 -11.87 0.77 2.09
CA ASP A 185 -13.01 0.15 2.76
C ASP A 185 -13.15 -1.36 2.47
N ALA A 186 -12.17 -1.96 1.79
CA ALA A 186 -12.20 -3.36 1.37
C ALA A 186 -13.40 -3.73 0.48
N SER A 187 -13.99 -2.76 -0.23
CA SER A 187 -15.21 -2.95 -1.04
C SER A 187 -15.00 -3.65 -2.37
N ALA A 188 -13.77 -4.07 -2.70
CA ALA A 188 -13.48 -4.90 -3.86
C ALA A 188 -12.67 -6.13 -3.42
N GLN A 189 -13.19 -7.33 -3.74
CA GLN A 189 -12.60 -8.59 -3.33
C GLN A 189 -11.65 -9.17 -4.39
N THR A 190 -11.80 -8.75 -5.63
CA THR A 190 -11.00 -9.23 -6.76
C THR A 190 -10.33 -8.08 -7.51
N LEU A 191 -9.25 -8.37 -8.26
CA LEU A 191 -8.63 -7.36 -9.15
C LEU A 191 -9.61 -6.85 -10.20
N GLU A 192 -10.48 -7.73 -10.70
CA GLU A 192 -11.52 -7.38 -11.67
C GLU A 192 -12.49 -6.35 -11.10
N GLU A 193 -12.92 -6.52 -9.87
CA GLU A 193 -13.78 -5.55 -9.17
C GLU A 193 -13.05 -4.23 -8.92
N ALA A 194 -11.80 -4.28 -8.48
CA ALA A 194 -10.98 -3.10 -8.25
C ALA A 194 -10.78 -2.29 -9.54
N ILE A 195 -10.43 -2.96 -10.65
CA ILE A 195 -10.30 -2.35 -11.98
C ILE A 195 -11.62 -1.72 -12.41
N THR A 196 -12.74 -2.43 -12.23
CA THR A 196 -14.07 -1.93 -12.60
C THR A 196 -14.41 -0.67 -11.82
N LYS A 197 -14.13 -0.64 -10.50
CA LYS A 197 -14.31 0.56 -9.68
C LYS A 197 -13.43 1.72 -10.15
N MET A 198 -12.13 1.47 -10.42
CA MET A 198 -11.23 2.51 -10.95
C MET A 198 -11.74 3.05 -12.28
N TYR A 199 -12.21 2.19 -13.18
CA TYR A 199 -12.72 2.56 -14.48
C TYR A 199 -13.97 3.45 -14.36
N HIS A 200 -14.88 3.10 -13.45
CA HIS A 200 -16.10 3.87 -13.23
C HIS A 200 -15.82 5.19 -12.50
N TYR A 201 -15.20 5.13 -11.32
CA TYR A 201 -15.08 6.30 -10.43
C TYR A 201 -13.91 7.22 -10.74
N GLN A 202 -12.88 6.74 -11.42
CA GLN A 202 -11.72 7.56 -11.80
C GLN A 202 -11.78 8.04 -13.26
N LEU A 203 -12.28 7.20 -14.16
CA LEU A 203 -12.30 7.52 -15.58
C LEU A 203 -13.70 7.97 -16.08
N GLY A 204 -14.75 7.68 -15.31
CA GLY A 204 -16.14 8.08 -15.65
C GLY A 204 -16.78 7.26 -16.75
N TYR A 205 -16.37 6.01 -16.91
CA TYR A 205 -16.94 5.11 -17.90
C TYR A 205 -17.90 4.11 -17.26
N ASP A 206 -19.05 3.88 -17.87
CA ASP A 206 -20.09 3.00 -17.32
C ASP A 206 -19.81 1.51 -17.50
N LYS A 207 -19.07 1.15 -18.54
CA LYS A 207 -18.79 -0.26 -18.86
C LYS A 207 -17.36 -0.44 -19.34
N LEU A 208 -16.68 -1.40 -18.73
CA LEU A 208 -15.42 -1.93 -19.19
C LEU A 208 -15.68 -3.28 -19.86
N ASP A 209 -15.11 -3.50 -21.05
CA ASP A 209 -15.18 -4.78 -21.72
C ASP A 209 -14.48 -5.86 -20.88
N LYS A 210 -15.10 -7.02 -20.74
CA LYS A 210 -14.53 -8.16 -19.98
C LYS A 210 -13.16 -8.58 -20.50
N THR A 211 -12.89 -8.35 -21.80
CA THR A 211 -11.58 -8.62 -22.39
C THR A 211 -10.55 -7.61 -21.91
N GLU A 212 -10.90 -6.32 -21.85
CA GLU A 212 -10.03 -5.26 -21.32
C GLU A 212 -9.71 -5.50 -19.84
N VAL A 213 -10.69 -5.88 -19.01
CA VAL A 213 -10.46 -6.27 -17.62
C VAL A 213 -9.43 -7.38 -17.54
N ARG A 214 -9.62 -8.47 -18.30
CA ARG A 214 -8.66 -9.61 -18.30
C ARG A 214 -7.26 -9.21 -18.72
N LEU A 215 -7.12 -8.30 -19.67
CA LEU A 215 -5.81 -7.79 -20.12
C LEU A 215 -5.14 -6.96 -19.01
N LEU A 216 -5.88 -6.07 -18.34
CA LEU A 216 -5.37 -5.30 -17.21
C LEU A 216 -4.97 -6.20 -16.04
N VAL A 217 -5.78 -7.19 -15.69
CA VAL A 217 -5.42 -8.20 -14.67
C VAL A 217 -4.16 -8.95 -15.05
N ALA A 218 -4.04 -9.38 -16.31
CA ALA A 218 -2.83 -10.06 -16.79
C ALA A 218 -1.58 -9.18 -16.65
N PHE A 219 -1.70 -7.88 -16.88
CA PHE A 219 -0.62 -6.93 -16.64
C PHE A 219 -0.33 -6.77 -15.15
N LEU A 220 -1.34 -6.49 -14.32
CA LEU A 220 -1.16 -6.24 -12.88
C LEU A 220 -0.50 -7.42 -12.16
N LYS A 221 -0.79 -8.66 -12.56
CA LYS A 221 -0.14 -9.86 -12.03
C LYS A 221 1.37 -9.93 -12.33
N THR A 222 1.85 -9.22 -13.34
CA THR A 222 3.28 -9.16 -13.65
C THR A 222 4.07 -8.22 -12.71
N LEU A 223 3.39 -7.51 -11.82
CA LEU A 223 3.99 -6.55 -10.88
C LEU A 223 4.43 -7.18 -9.56
N THR A 224 4.23 -8.49 -9.37
CA THR A 224 4.72 -9.23 -8.21
C THR A 224 6.21 -9.44 -8.34
N GLY A 225 6.96 -8.84 -7.41
CA GLY A 225 8.42 -8.86 -7.41
C GLY A 225 9.02 -9.96 -6.55
N GLU A 226 10.31 -9.84 -6.27
CA GLU A 226 11.08 -10.76 -5.46
C GLU A 226 11.55 -10.09 -4.17
N TYR A 227 11.51 -10.83 -3.07
CA TYR A 227 12.15 -10.45 -1.82
C TYR A 227 13.26 -11.45 -1.48
N GLN A 228 14.48 -10.95 -1.28
CA GLN A 228 15.67 -11.79 -1.05
C GLN A 228 15.87 -12.87 -2.12
N GLY A 229 15.65 -12.51 -3.40
CA GLY A 229 15.82 -13.40 -4.55
C GLY A 229 14.74 -14.48 -4.71
N LYS A 230 13.64 -14.38 -3.96
CA LYS A 230 12.50 -15.31 -4.08
C LYS A 230 11.23 -14.53 -4.42
N PRO A 231 10.37 -15.04 -5.32
CA PRO A 231 9.08 -14.43 -5.59
C PRO A 231 8.28 -14.22 -4.30
N VAL A 232 7.73 -13.03 -4.14
CA VAL A 232 6.81 -12.76 -3.02
C VAL A 232 5.60 -13.68 -3.16
N ARG A 233 5.22 -14.28 -2.04
CA ARG A 233 4.07 -15.18 -1.96
C ARG A 233 3.10 -14.66 -0.91
N GLY A 234 1.83 -14.86 -1.11
CA GLY A 234 0.75 -14.52 -0.20
C GLY A 234 -0.46 -15.35 -0.52
N GLU A 235 -1.54 -15.13 0.20
CA GLU A 235 -2.83 -15.68 -0.20
C GLU A 235 -3.22 -15.04 -1.53
N VAL A 236 -3.44 -15.87 -2.53
CA VAL A 236 -3.92 -15.41 -3.84
C VAL A 236 -5.36 -14.94 -3.66
N CYS A 237 -5.68 -13.80 -4.27
CA CYS A 237 -7.07 -13.32 -4.34
C CYS A 237 -7.98 -14.47 -4.76
N PRO A 238 -9.11 -14.71 -4.05
CA PRO A 238 -10.07 -15.71 -4.46
C PRO A 238 -10.50 -15.47 -5.92
N ALA A 239 -10.66 -16.56 -6.67
CA ALA A 239 -11.25 -16.48 -8.00
C ALA A 239 -12.70 -15.96 -7.89
N PRO A 240 -13.16 -15.15 -8.84
CA PRO A 240 -14.53 -14.64 -8.87
C PRO A 240 -15.57 -15.76 -9.02
#